data_63763c5efe910d6b844e74bf5329f2ad
#
_entry.id   63763c5efe910d6b844e74bf5329f2ad
#
_cell.length_a   1.000
_cell.length_b   1.000
_cell.length_c   1.000
_cell.angle_alpha   90.00
_cell.angle_beta   90.00
_cell.angle_gamma   90.00
#
_symmetry.space_group_name_H-M   'P 1'
#
loop_
_entity.id
_entity.type
_entity.pdbx_description
1 polymer ?
#
loop_
_entity_poly.entity_id
_entity_poly.type
_entity_poly.pdbx_seq_one_letter_code
_entity_poly.pdbx_strand_id
1 'polypeptide(L)'
;YRNAFLADGKEVEILCSYEPALRSLTEWWKQLFGESEGKDGKGIFPTSVIYSTDLHSLGQIVQEGVRNIFETVIDIQNTGNSFIIPDDPQNVDKLNFISGKDLNEANKKAFLATAFAHSDGNVPNIVLEVAARDEDSYGYLVYFFEVACAASGYMLGVNPFNQPGVEAYKKNMFALLGKPGAENEARRKELEARL
;
A
#
# COMPACT_ATOMS: atom_id res chain seq x y z
N TYR A 1 16.05 -1.65 2.28
CA TYR A 1 15.58 -0.28 2.53
C TYR A 1 14.45 -0.26 3.57
N ARG A 2 13.37 -1.04 3.43
CA ARG A 2 12.23 -1.07 4.37
C ARG A 2 12.68 -1.17 5.84
N ASN A 3 13.48 -2.18 6.17
CA ASN A 3 13.98 -2.39 7.53
C ASN A 3 14.98 -1.29 7.99
N ALA A 4 15.68 -0.66 7.07
CA ALA A 4 16.52 0.51 7.39
C ALA A 4 15.63 1.72 7.74
N PHE A 5 14.57 1.97 6.98
CA PHE A 5 13.60 3.02 7.31
C PHE A 5 12.89 2.75 8.64
N LEU A 6 12.56 1.50 8.94
CA LEU A 6 12.02 1.15 10.26
C LEU A 6 13.01 1.49 11.40
N ALA A 7 14.29 1.21 11.21
CA ALA A 7 15.33 1.58 12.18
C ALA A 7 15.45 3.10 12.38
N ASP A 8 15.10 3.88 11.35
CA ASP A 8 15.02 5.34 11.38
C ASP A 8 13.66 5.87 11.88
N GLY A 9 12.80 5.01 12.44
CA GLY A 9 11.52 5.38 13.01
C GLY A 9 10.38 5.54 11.98
N LYS A 10 10.54 5.02 10.75
CA LYS A 10 9.48 4.97 9.75
C LYS A 10 8.69 3.66 9.93
N GLU A 11 7.56 3.73 10.58
CA GLU A 11 6.75 2.58 10.99
C GLU A 11 5.58 2.27 10.05
N VAL A 12 5.31 3.18 9.11
CA VAL A 12 4.20 3.06 8.15
C VAL A 12 4.75 3.07 6.73
N GLU A 13 4.46 2.02 5.98
CA GLU A 13 4.76 1.95 4.55
C GLU A 13 3.48 2.16 3.74
N ILE A 14 3.52 3.10 2.80
CA ILE A 14 2.43 3.33 1.85
C ILE A 14 2.85 2.80 0.49
N LEU A 15 2.20 1.73 0.01
CA LEU A 15 2.36 1.29 -1.37
C LEU A 15 1.52 2.19 -2.28
N CYS A 16 2.20 2.97 -3.12
CA CYS A 16 1.60 3.96 -4.01
C CYS A 16 1.57 3.45 -5.44
N SER A 17 0.47 3.65 -6.14
CA SER A 17 0.38 3.44 -7.58
C SER A 17 -0.34 4.59 -8.25
N TYR A 18 0.14 5.00 -9.43
CA TYR A 18 -0.51 5.94 -10.34
C TYR A 18 -1.29 5.22 -11.44
N GLU A 19 -1.38 3.89 -11.35
CA GLU A 19 -2.14 3.03 -12.26
C GLU A 19 -3.33 2.42 -11.50
N PRO A 20 -4.57 2.86 -11.75
CA PRO A 20 -5.77 2.39 -11.04
C PRO A 20 -6.02 0.89 -11.16
N ALA A 21 -5.53 0.25 -12.23
CA ALA A 21 -5.65 -1.20 -12.44
C ALA A 21 -4.93 -2.01 -11.36
N LEU A 22 -3.95 -1.43 -10.68
CA LEU A 22 -3.22 -2.10 -9.59
C LEU A 22 -3.91 -2.05 -8.23
N ARG A 23 -5.12 -1.47 -8.10
CA ARG A 23 -5.85 -1.37 -6.82
C ARG A 23 -5.95 -2.71 -6.10
N SER A 24 -6.33 -3.79 -6.80
CA SER A 24 -6.44 -5.11 -6.18
C SER A 24 -5.09 -5.70 -5.77
N LEU A 25 -4.02 -5.40 -6.49
CA LEU A 25 -2.66 -5.77 -6.11
C LEU A 25 -2.25 -5.08 -4.81
N THR A 26 -2.54 -3.78 -4.67
CA THR A 26 -2.18 -3.05 -3.45
C THR A 26 -2.96 -3.53 -2.23
N GLU A 27 -4.22 -3.97 -2.39
CA GLU A 27 -4.99 -4.63 -1.31
C GLU A 27 -4.37 -5.97 -0.91
N TRP A 28 -4.02 -6.83 -1.88
CA TRP A 28 -3.31 -8.08 -1.62
C TRP A 28 -1.96 -7.85 -0.93
N TRP A 29 -1.20 -6.85 -1.34
CA TRP A 29 0.08 -6.51 -0.74
C TRP A 29 -0.05 -6.16 0.76
N LYS A 30 -1.09 -5.42 1.15
CA LYS A 30 -1.37 -5.15 2.57
C LYS A 30 -1.59 -6.43 3.37
N GLN A 31 -2.34 -7.39 2.82
CA GLN A 31 -2.54 -8.69 3.43
C GLN A 31 -1.20 -9.43 3.57
N LEU A 32 -0.43 -9.51 2.49
CA LEU A 32 0.85 -10.22 2.47
C LEU A 32 1.78 -9.74 3.60
N PHE A 33 2.06 -8.45 3.66
CA PHE A 33 2.97 -7.88 4.65
C PHE A 33 2.38 -7.83 6.06
N GLY A 34 1.12 -7.43 6.20
CA GLY A 34 0.45 -7.34 7.50
C GLY A 34 0.38 -8.67 8.23
N GLU A 35 0.00 -9.74 7.53
CA GLU A 35 -0.08 -11.08 8.12
C GLU A 35 1.30 -11.72 8.35
N SER A 36 2.27 -11.41 7.51
CA SER A 36 3.60 -12.03 7.60
C SER A 36 4.50 -11.36 8.63
N GLU A 37 4.49 -10.04 8.74
CA GLU A 37 5.38 -9.27 9.61
C GLU A 37 4.79 -8.91 10.97
N GLY A 38 3.48 -8.68 11.07
CA GLY A 38 2.78 -8.16 12.25
C GLY A 38 2.73 -9.15 13.41
N LYS A 39 3.87 -9.41 14.07
CA LYS A 39 4.03 -10.38 15.15
C LYS A 39 4.97 -9.85 16.24
N ASP A 40 4.76 -10.30 17.48
CA ASP A 40 5.63 -9.99 18.61
C ASP A 40 5.83 -8.46 18.84
N GLY A 41 4.81 -7.66 18.52
CA GLY A 41 4.90 -6.21 18.60
C GLY A 41 5.81 -5.57 17.56
N LYS A 42 6.15 -6.29 16.49
CA LYS A 42 7.01 -5.86 15.38
C LYS A 42 6.21 -5.75 14.09
N GLY A 43 6.86 -5.24 13.05
CA GLY A 43 6.31 -5.09 11.71
C GLY A 43 6.20 -3.63 11.31
N ILE A 44 6.12 -3.40 10.00
CA ILE A 44 5.84 -2.10 9.39
C ILE A 44 4.37 -2.09 9.01
N PHE A 45 3.61 -1.08 9.41
CA PHE A 45 2.18 -1.01 9.12
C PHE A 45 1.96 -0.78 7.62
N PRO A 46 1.39 -1.76 6.88
CA PRO A 46 1.20 -1.63 5.45
C PRO A 46 -0.13 -0.91 5.15
N THR A 47 -0.05 0.13 4.35
CA THR A 47 -1.24 0.77 3.76
C THR A 47 -1.01 1.03 2.28
N SER A 48 -2.04 1.43 1.54
CA SER A 48 -1.91 1.67 0.11
C SER A 48 -2.77 2.82 -0.37
N VAL A 49 -2.35 3.45 -1.46
CA VAL A 49 -3.05 4.55 -2.12
C VAL A 49 -3.01 4.39 -3.64
N ILE A 50 -4.03 4.91 -4.30
CA ILE A 50 -4.04 5.12 -5.75
C ILE A 50 -4.03 6.62 -6.02
N TYR A 51 -2.87 7.13 -6.35
CA TYR A 51 -2.70 8.52 -6.76
C TYR A 51 -3.14 8.69 -8.22
N SER A 52 -3.66 9.82 -8.65
CA SER A 52 -3.84 11.12 -7.95
C SER A 52 -5.06 11.17 -7.03
N THR A 53 -6.01 10.20 -7.13
CA THR A 53 -7.27 10.22 -6.36
C THR A 53 -7.00 10.41 -4.86
N ASP A 54 -6.12 9.60 -4.29
CA ASP A 54 -5.86 9.62 -2.85
C ASP A 54 -4.94 10.77 -2.39
N LEU A 55 -4.40 11.59 -3.30
CA LEU A 55 -3.80 12.88 -2.93
C LEU A 55 -4.84 13.84 -2.32
N HIS A 56 -6.11 13.72 -2.75
CA HIS A 56 -7.21 14.52 -2.22
C HIS A 56 -7.75 14.05 -0.88
N SER A 57 -7.37 12.85 -0.44
CA SER A 57 -7.77 12.28 0.86
C SER A 57 -6.62 12.23 1.86
N LEU A 58 -5.43 11.82 1.44
CA LEU A 58 -4.27 11.57 2.30
C LEU A 58 -3.07 12.48 2.03
N GLY A 59 -3.06 13.25 0.92
CA GLY A 59 -1.91 14.06 0.54
C GLY A 59 -1.44 15.01 1.63
N GLN A 60 -2.36 15.68 2.34
CA GLN A 60 -2.03 16.63 3.40
C GLN A 60 -1.31 15.92 4.58
N ILE A 61 -1.79 14.78 5.04
CA ILE A 61 -1.17 14.07 6.17
C ILE A 61 0.17 13.44 5.78
N VAL A 62 0.31 12.98 4.54
CA VAL A 62 1.60 12.49 4.03
C VAL A 62 2.60 13.64 3.95
N GLN A 63 2.21 14.81 3.39
CA GLN A 63 3.10 15.94 3.20
C GLN A 63 3.52 16.61 4.52
N GLU A 64 2.60 16.80 5.49
CA GLU A 64 2.86 17.60 6.70
C GLU A 64 2.50 16.91 8.02
N GLY A 65 2.03 15.66 8.00
CA GLY A 65 1.65 14.92 9.21
C GLY A 65 2.85 14.33 9.97
N VAL A 66 2.64 13.25 10.70
CA VAL A 66 3.68 12.55 11.45
C VAL A 66 4.76 11.98 10.53
N ARG A 67 6.03 12.18 10.89
CA ARG A 67 7.19 11.80 10.05
C ARG A 67 7.60 10.32 10.18
N ASN A 68 6.69 9.43 10.52
CA ASN A 68 6.93 7.98 10.63
C ASN A 68 6.54 7.19 9.37
N ILE A 69 6.35 7.87 8.25
CA ILE A 69 5.87 7.32 6.96
C ILE A 69 7.04 7.25 5.97
N PHE A 70 7.03 6.23 5.10
CA PHE A 70 7.75 6.20 3.84
C PHE A 70 6.85 5.62 2.75
N GLU A 71 7.18 5.88 1.50
CA GLU A 71 6.41 5.41 0.34
C GLU A 71 7.21 4.41 -0.49
N THR A 72 6.51 3.39 -1.00
CA THR A 72 7.00 2.50 -2.07
C THR A 72 6.10 2.71 -3.28
N VAL A 73 6.64 3.30 -4.34
CA VAL A 73 5.90 3.70 -5.54
C VAL A 73 6.12 2.70 -6.65
N ILE A 74 5.04 2.13 -7.20
CA ILE A 74 5.08 1.30 -8.40
C ILE A 74 4.98 2.22 -9.62
N ASP A 75 6.05 2.25 -10.42
CA ASP A 75 6.19 3.08 -11.61
C ASP A 75 6.21 2.22 -12.87
N ILE A 76 5.08 2.13 -13.56
CA ILE A 76 4.93 1.36 -14.80
C ILE A 76 5.44 2.20 -15.97
N GLN A 77 6.47 1.69 -16.69
CA GLN A 77 7.11 2.39 -17.79
C GLN A 77 6.27 2.35 -19.07
N ASN A 78 5.60 1.24 -19.35
CA ASN A 78 4.71 1.08 -20.50
C ASN A 78 3.31 0.63 -20.04
N THR A 79 2.34 1.53 -20.11
CA THR A 79 0.95 1.24 -19.72
C THR A 79 0.15 0.51 -20.80
N GLY A 80 0.71 0.38 -22.02
CA GLY A 80 0.04 -0.26 -23.16
C GLY A 80 -1.05 0.59 -23.84
N ASN A 81 -1.37 1.76 -23.30
CA ASN A 81 -2.39 2.66 -23.83
C ASN A 81 -1.81 4.08 -23.99
N SER A 82 -2.33 4.81 -24.95
CA SER A 82 -2.01 6.22 -25.18
C SER A 82 -3.30 7.01 -25.35
N PHE A 83 -3.37 8.18 -24.75
CA PHE A 83 -4.46 9.13 -24.93
C PHE A 83 -3.87 10.54 -25.06
N ILE A 84 -4.00 11.11 -26.27
CA ILE A 84 -3.53 12.47 -26.51
C ILE A 84 -4.59 13.46 -26.05
N ILE A 85 -4.21 14.36 -25.18
CA ILE A 85 -5.09 15.37 -24.60
C ILE A 85 -5.51 16.34 -25.71
N PRO A 86 -6.81 16.49 -25.99
CA PRO A 86 -7.28 17.38 -27.05
C PRO A 86 -7.12 18.86 -26.65
N ASP A 87 -7.11 19.73 -27.66
CA ASP A 87 -7.23 21.15 -27.46
C ASP A 87 -8.69 21.55 -27.23
N ASP A 88 -8.96 22.46 -26.29
CA ASP A 88 -10.26 23.10 -26.11
C ASP A 88 -10.22 24.52 -26.67
N PRO A 89 -10.94 24.81 -27.79
CA PRO A 89 -10.95 26.15 -28.38
C PRO A 89 -11.37 27.26 -27.41
N GLN A 90 -12.12 26.95 -26.38
CA GLN A 90 -12.58 27.90 -25.37
C GLN A 90 -11.64 27.99 -24.17
N ASN A 91 -10.80 26.96 -23.97
CA ASN A 91 -9.85 26.87 -22.86
C ASN A 91 -10.48 27.20 -21.48
N VAL A 92 -11.68 26.68 -21.24
CA VAL A 92 -12.51 27.04 -20.06
C VAL A 92 -11.82 26.61 -18.77
N ASP A 93 -11.17 25.44 -18.79
CA ASP A 93 -10.42 24.86 -17.66
C ASP A 93 -8.98 25.39 -17.55
N LYS A 94 -8.51 26.16 -18.54
CA LYS A 94 -7.15 26.70 -18.66
C LYS A 94 -6.06 25.62 -18.78
N LEU A 95 -6.42 24.42 -19.26
CA LEU A 95 -5.51 23.28 -19.38
C LEU A 95 -4.88 23.11 -20.78
N ASN A 96 -5.13 24.01 -21.75
CA ASN A 96 -4.55 23.90 -23.07
C ASN A 96 -3.01 23.87 -23.09
N PHE A 97 -2.33 24.26 -22.00
CA PHE A 97 -0.86 24.12 -21.90
C PHE A 97 -0.38 22.67 -21.89
N ILE A 98 -1.27 21.69 -21.67
CA ILE A 98 -0.98 20.27 -21.79
C ILE A 98 -1.59 19.60 -23.03
N SER A 99 -2.30 20.36 -23.88
CA SER A 99 -2.83 19.85 -25.14
C SER A 99 -1.72 19.26 -26.02
N GLY A 100 -2.02 18.20 -26.73
CA GLY A 100 -1.09 17.48 -27.58
C GLY A 100 -0.12 16.53 -26.82
N LYS A 101 -0.12 16.55 -25.49
CA LYS A 101 0.65 15.61 -24.67
C LYS A 101 -0.13 14.31 -24.44
N ASP A 102 0.61 13.23 -24.22
CA ASP A 102 0.02 11.98 -23.77
C ASP A 102 -0.39 12.09 -22.29
N LEU A 103 -1.58 11.58 -21.95
CA LEU A 103 -2.06 11.53 -20.56
C LEU A 103 -1.10 10.75 -19.64
N ASN A 104 -0.43 9.73 -20.15
CA ASN A 104 0.61 9.01 -19.40
C ASN A 104 1.79 9.92 -19.02
N GLU A 105 2.18 10.85 -19.93
CA GLU A 105 3.20 11.84 -19.62
C GLU A 105 2.75 12.75 -18.47
N ALA A 106 1.52 13.24 -18.51
CA ALA A 106 0.96 14.04 -17.44
C ALA A 106 0.92 13.29 -16.10
N ASN A 107 0.49 12.03 -16.12
CA ASN A 107 0.48 11.15 -14.95
C ASN A 107 1.89 10.91 -14.39
N LYS A 108 2.88 10.69 -15.26
CA LYS A 108 4.29 10.56 -14.85
C LYS A 108 4.83 11.84 -14.21
N LYS A 109 4.45 13.02 -14.71
CA LYS A 109 4.82 14.30 -14.09
C LYS A 109 4.16 14.49 -12.73
N ALA A 110 2.90 14.06 -12.57
CA ALA A 110 2.22 14.06 -11.28
C ALA A 110 2.96 13.16 -10.26
N PHE A 111 3.36 11.95 -10.66
CA PHE A 111 4.17 11.08 -9.82
C PHE A 111 5.47 11.76 -9.37
N LEU A 112 6.28 12.24 -10.31
CA LEU A 112 7.57 12.84 -10.00
C LEU A 112 7.43 14.06 -9.09
N ALA A 113 6.46 14.94 -9.38
CA ALA A 113 6.22 16.13 -8.57
C ALA A 113 5.83 15.79 -7.13
N THR A 114 4.98 14.79 -6.96
CA THR A 114 4.55 14.30 -5.64
C THR A 114 5.73 13.66 -4.89
N ALA A 115 6.50 12.79 -5.55
CA ALA A 115 7.64 12.13 -4.93
C ALA A 115 8.71 13.13 -4.46
N PHE A 116 8.97 14.17 -5.24
CA PHE A 116 9.88 15.25 -4.83
C PHE A 116 9.34 16.01 -3.61
N ALA A 117 8.07 16.42 -3.65
CA ALA A 117 7.46 17.16 -2.55
C ALA A 117 7.46 16.35 -1.24
N HIS A 118 7.10 15.07 -1.31
CA HIS A 118 7.10 14.17 -0.16
C HIS A 118 8.53 13.93 0.37
N SER A 119 9.51 13.75 -0.51
CA SER A 119 10.92 13.60 -0.13
C SER A 119 11.46 14.86 0.57
N ASP A 120 11.16 16.04 0.03
CA ASP A 120 11.51 17.33 0.65
C ASP A 120 10.83 17.49 2.01
N GLY A 121 9.63 16.92 2.17
CA GLY A 121 8.89 16.84 3.42
C GLY A 121 9.39 15.72 4.38
N ASN A 122 10.52 15.09 4.11
CA ASN A 122 11.06 13.98 4.91
C ASN A 122 10.18 12.72 4.93
N VAL A 123 9.51 12.44 3.82
CA VAL A 123 8.86 11.15 3.51
C VAL A 123 9.66 10.46 2.42
N PRO A 124 10.57 9.54 2.76
CA PRO A 124 11.39 8.84 1.77
C PRO A 124 10.56 8.02 0.79
N ASN A 125 11.03 7.95 -0.45
CA ASN A 125 10.40 7.17 -1.51
C ASN A 125 11.32 6.04 -1.98
N ILE A 126 10.78 4.82 -2.09
CA ILE A 126 11.34 3.70 -2.84
C ILE A 126 10.59 3.64 -4.16
N VAL A 127 11.28 3.64 -5.29
CA VAL A 127 10.63 3.51 -6.60
C VAL A 127 10.91 2.13 -7.16
N LEU A 128 9.85 1.39 -7.48
CA LEU A 128 9.89 0.11 -8.16
C LEU A 128 9.50 0.33 -9.63
N GLU A 129 10.48 0.35 -10.50
CA GLU A 129 10.26 0.44 -11.94
C GLU A 129 9.78 -0.92 -12.47
N VAL A 130 8.61 -0.93 -13.11
CA VAL A 130 7.99 -2.08 -13.73
C VAL A 130 7.93 -1.85 -15.24
N ALA A 131 8.46 -2.79 -16.02
CA ALA A 131 8.67 -2.59 -17.45
C ALA A 131 7.39 -2.30 -18.22
N ALA A 132 6.31 -3.06 -17.93
CA ALA A 132 5.05 -2.92 -18.64
C ALA A 132 3.86 -3.33 -17.76
N ARG A 133 2.66 -2.96 -18.21
CA ARG A 133 1.40 -3.44 -17.63
C ARG A 133 0.94 -4.68 -18.40
N ASP A 134 1.60 -5.80 -18.13
CA ASP A 134 1.32 -7.11 -18.71
C ASP A 134 1.39 -8.21 -17.65
N GLU A 135 1.03 -9.43 -18.04
CA GLU A 135 0.95 -10.58 -17.17
C GLU A 135 2.32 -11.01 -16.65
N ASP A 136 3.37 -10.89 -17.45
CA ASP A 136 4.73 -11.24 -17.07
C ASP A 136 5.25 -10.30 -15.98
N SER A 137 5.14 -8.99 -16.20
CA SER A 137 5.52 -7.96 -15.22
C SER A 137 4.71 -8.09 -13.92
N TYR A 138 3.41 -8.41 -14.03
CA TYR A 138 2.56 -8.64 -12.87
C TYR A 138 3.03 -9.86 -12.06
N GLY A 139 3.29 -11.00 -12.71
CA GLY A 139 3.82 -12.20 -12.05
C GLY A 139 5.17 -11.96 -11.38
N TYR A 140 6.05 -11.20 -12.04
CA TYR A 140 7.33 -10.80 -11.48
C TYR A 140 7.18 -9.94 -10.22
N LEU A 141 6.27 -8.97 -10.26
CA LEU A 141 6.01 -8.06 -9.14
C LEU A 141 5.42 -8.80 -7.92
N VAL A 142 4.49 -9.74 -8.16
CA VAL A 142 3.92 -10.60 -7.10
C VAL A 142 5.03 -11.42 -6.44
N TYR A 143 5.83 -12.14 -7.21
CA TYR A 143 6.91 -12.96 -6.69
C TYR A 143 8.00 -12.13 -5.97
N PHE A 144 8.31 -10.96 -6.52
CA PHE A 144 9.21 -10.01 -5.86
C PHE A 144 8.71 -9.64 -4.46
N PHE A 145 7.44 -9.32 -4.30
CA PHE A 145 6.88 -8.98 -2.99
C PHE A 145 6.83 -10.17 -2.04
N GLU A 146 6.55 -11.39 -2.52
CA GLU A 146 6.58 -12.60 -1.69
C GLU A 146 7.99 -12.85 -1.12
N VAL A 147 9.03 -12.75 -1.96
CA VAL A 147 10.42 -12.91 -1.53
C VAL A 147 10.84 -11.78 -0.59
N ALA A 148 10.51 -10.52 -0.94
CA ALA A 148 10.81 -9.37 -0.11
C ALA A 148 10.15 -9.44 1.27
N CYS A 149 8.90 -9.90 1.32
CA CYS A 149 8.15 -10.11 2.56
C CYS A 149 8.79 -11.17 3.45
N ALA A 150 9.15 -12.32 2.89
CA ALA A 150 9.82 -13.39 3.62
C ALA A 150 11.18 -12.90 4.18
N ALA A 151 11.98 -12.22 3.35
CA ALA A 151 13.27 -11.69 3.77
C ALA A 151 13.11 -10.63 4.88
N SER A 152 12.15 -9.72 4.75
CA SER A 152 11.86 -8.69 5.75
C SER A 152 11.40 -9.30 7.08
N GLY A 153 10.51 -10.30 7.05
CA GLY A 153 10.06 -11.02 8.25
C GLY A 153 11.23 -11.68 9.00
N TYR A 154 12.15 -12.32 8.29
CA TYR A 154 13.36 -12.88 8.90
C TYR A 154 14.28 -11.81 9.47
N MET A 155 14.45 -10.67 8.81
CA MET A 155 15.23 -9.54 9.33
C MET A 155 14.60 -8.95 10.60
N LEU A 156 13.28 -8.98 10.73
CA LEU A 156 12.55 -8.59 11.94
C LEU A 156 12.63 -9.66 13.04
N GLY A 157 13.11 -10.86 12.73
CA GLY A 157 13.20 -11.99 13.65
C GLY A 157 11.82 -12.60 13.96
N VAL A 158 10.91 -12.59 13.00
CA VAL A 158 9.60 -13.25 13.09
C VAL A 158 9.45 -14.34 12.03
N ASN A 159 8.55 -15.30 12.28
CA ASN A 159 8.22 -16.31 11.26
C ASN A 159 7.20 -15.72 10.27
N PRO A 160 7.57 -15.48 8.99
CA PRO A 160 6.64 -14.88 8.02
C PRO A 160 5.54 -15.83 7.53
N PHE A 161 5.60 -17.14 7.88
CA PHE A 161 4.73 -18.18 7.32
C PHE A 161 3.62 -18.65 8.27
N ASN A 162 3.37 -17.98 9.39
CA ASN A 162 2.27 -18.26 10.29
C ASN A 162 1.48 -16.99 10.63
N GLN A 163 0.28 -17.15 11.23
CA GLN A 163 -0.65 -16.05 11.50
C GLN A 163 -1.32 -16.22 12.87
N PRO A 164 -0.56 -16.28 13.99
CA PRO A 164 -1.14 -16.56 15.29
C PRO A 164 -2.14 -15.48 15.77
N GLY A 165 -1.96 -14.23 15.36
CA GLY A 165 -2.79 -13.11 15.80
C GLY A 165 -4.25 -13.19 15.35
N VAL A 166 -4.51 -13.76 14.17
CA VAL A 166 -5.88 -13.85 13.62
C VAL A 166 -6.74 -14.89 14.32
N GLU A 167 -6.15 -15.83 15.05
CA GLU A 167 -6.89 -16.85 15.78
C GLU A 167 -7.68 -16.29 16.97
N ALA A 168 -7.21 -15.23 17.60
CA ALA A 168 -7.87 -14.63 18.75
C ALA A 168 -9.28 -14.12 18.42
N TYR A 169 -9.42 -13.31 17.37
CA TYR A 169 -10.73 -12.79 16.99
C TYR A 169 -11.64 -13.85 16.36
N LYS A 170 -11.09 -14.85 15.65
CA LYS A 170 -11.87 -16.00 15.14
C LYS A 170 -12.52 -16.78 16.28
N LYS A 171 -11.76 -17.07 17.36
CA LYS A 171 -12.29 -17.73 18.56
C LYS A 171 -13.40 -16.90 19.20
N ASN A 172 -13.23 -15.59 19.33
CA ASN A 172 -14.26 -14.70 19.85
C ASN A 172 -15.51 -14.71 18.98
N MET A 173 -15.37 -14.63 17.68
CA MET A 173 -16.47 -14.66 16.71
C MET A 173 -17.23 -16.00 16.80
N PHE A 174 -16.54 -17.14 16.83
CA PHE A 174 -17.17 -18.45 16.97
C PHE A 174 -17.96 -18.56 18.29
N ALA A 175 -17.42 -18.05 19.39
CA ALA A 175 -18.09 -18.03 20.68
C ALA A 175 -19.36 -17.17 20.62
N LEU A 176 -19.28 -15.94 20.13
CA LEU A 176 -20.41 -15.02 20.03
C LEU A 176 -21.50 -15.51 19.07
N LEU A 177 -21.12 -16.22 18.00
CA LEU A 177 -22.08 -16.86 17.07
C LEU A 177 -22.69 -18.15 17.63
N GLY A 178 -22.31 -18.59 18.83
CA GLY A 178 -22.87 -19.77 19.48
C GLY A 178 -22.38 -21.09 18.88
N LYS A 179 -21.17 -21.13 18.33
CA LYS A 179 -20.58 -22.41 17.88
C LYS A 179 -20.57 -23.40 19.04
N PRO A 180 -21.10 -24.65 18.88
CA PRO A 180 -21.17 -25.62 19.94
C PRO A 180 -19.80 -25.96 20.53
N GLY A 181 -19.77 -26.22 21.85
CA GLY A 181 -18.58 -26.67 22.58
C GLY A 181 -18.34 -25.88 23.86
N ALA A 182 -17.94 -26.56 24.92
CA ALA A 182 -17.77 -25.97 26.26
C ALA A 182 -16.80 -24.77 26.29
N GLU A 183 -15.73 -24.81 25.50
CA GLU A 183 -14.79 -23.70 25.37
C GLU A 183 -15.45 -22.45 24.77
N ASN A 184 -16.25 -22.63 23.71
CA ASN A 184 -16.99 -21.53 23.08
C ASN A 184 -18.05 -20.94 24.01
N GLU A 185 -18.76 -21.78 24.78
CA GLU A 185 -19.78 -21.33 25.75
C GLU A 185 -19.12 -20.54 26.89
N ALA A 186 -18.02 -21.02 27.44
CA ALA A 186 -17.29 -20.29 28.47
C ALA A 186 -16.77 -18.94 27.95
N ARG A 187 -16.18 -18.93 26.76
CA ARG A 187 -15.68 -17.70 26.11
C ARG A 187 -16.81 -16.72 25.79
N ARG A 188 -17.96 -17.23 25.35
CA ARG A 188 -19.14 -16.42 25.08
C ARG A 188 -19.61 -15.68 26.34
N LYS A 189 -19.75 -16.36 27.47
CA LYS A 189 -20.14 -15.74 28.74
C LYS A 189 -19.16 -14.65 29.18
N GLU A 190 -17.88 -14.90 29.05
CA GLU A 190 -16.81 -13.91 29.33
C GLU A 190 -16.96 -12.66 28.47
N LEU A 191 -17.22 -12.83 27.16
CA LEU A 191 -17.37 -11.71 26.22
C LEU A 191 -18.67 -10.93 26.44
N GLU A 192 -19.79 -11.63 26.69
CA GLU A 192 -21.08 -11.00 26.97
C GLU A 192 -21.04 -10.17 28.26
N ALA A 193 -20.22 -10.55 29.24
CA ALA A 193 -20.01 -9.77 30.46
C ALA A 193 -19.25 -8.45 30.27
N ARG A 194 -18.69 -8.20 29.08
CA ARG A 194 -17.97 -6.96 28.71
C ARG A 194 -18.83 -5.97 27.92
N LEU A 195 -20.02 -6.41 27.47
CA LEU A 195 -20.98 -5.59 26.75
C LEU A 195 -21.92 -4.83 27.69
#